data_f3ef838e3c4794f7f8f183e41a7a51f0
#
_entry.id   f3ef838e3c4794f7f8f183e41a7a51f0
#
_cell.length_a   1.000
_cell.length_b   1.000
_cell.length_c   1.000
_cell.angle_alpha   90.00
_cell.angle_beta   90.00
_cell.angle_gamma   90.00
#
_symmetry.space_group_name_H-M   'P 1'
#
loop_
_entity.id
_entity.type
_entity.pdbx_description
1 polymer ?
#
loop_
_entity_poly.entity_id
_entity_poly.type
_entity_poly.pdbx_seq_one_letter_code
_entity_poly.pdbx_strand_id
1 'polypeptide(L)'
;MGTELDITPPRTPALNPEDVKRVGDLLASSRSAETRRSYASAIRTFTLWSREQGYRSYPAGPEVVAAYIAHRAEKVSHSTISRDVAALSAAHLDNGWADPTAHHGVRQALRSAGRMLGTGQARRAAPITTSTMRRIIAAMDDLDTPIGRRDRAILLIGLAAALRRSEISALTTKDLTRRDNGLLLRIRRSKTDQTGHGDLVGIPLGSRPETCPVRALDAWLEASGRCLGDGSPVFSRIYRGSRMGDTAMSDRSIARIIQARALAAGVTGKDYAQAAGAGESWVSGHSLRAGHATAAAEAGVDPMAISRTTRHRRLDSLARYVRPANAVEDSTAGQIGL
;
A
#
# COMPACT_ATOMS: atom_id res chain seq x y z
N MET A 1 -12.92 55.35 45.09
CA MET A 1 -11.62 54.80 44.67
C MET A 1 -11.95 53.53 43.87
N GLY A 2 -12.03 53.66 42.56
CA GLY A 2 -12.27 52.53 41.67
C GLY A 2 -10.91 51.93 41.27
N THR A 3 -10.72 50.68 41.54
CA THR A 3 -9.56 49.89 41.07
C THR A 3 -9.83 49.55 39.62
N GLU A 4 -9.18 50.23 38.69
CA GLU A 4 -9.12 49.87 37.30
C GLU A 4 -8.44 48.51 37.20
N LEU A 5 -9.19 47.50 36.75
CA LEU A 5 -8.63 46.18 36.41
C LEU A 5 -7.82 46.34 35.11
N ASP A 6 -6.50 46.20 35.22
CA ASP A 6 -5.58 46.15 34.09
C ASP A 6 -5.83 44.86 33.29
N ILE A 7 -6.61 44.97 32.19
CA ILE A 7 -6.91 43.87 31.26
C ILE A 7 -5.89 43.91 30.13
N THR A 8 -4.62 43.77 30.47
CA THR A 8 -3.59 43.51 29.44
C THR A 8 -3.72 42.08 29.02
N PRO A 9 -4.07 41.78 27.75
CA PRO A 9 -4.16 40.37 27.32
C PRO A 9 -2.79 39.69 27.48
N PRO A 10 -2.74 38.45 27.94
CA PRO A 10 -1.49 37.75 28.10
C PRO A 10 -0.75 37.70 26.77
N ARG A 11 0.45 38.30 26.73
CA ARG A 11 1.34 38.18 25.56
C ARG A 11 1.65 36.72 25.39
N THR A 12 1.23 36.11 24.28
CA THR A 12 1.69 34.77 23.89
C THR A 12 3.22 34.83 23.79
N PRO A 13 3.96 34.13 24.63
CA PRO A 13 5.41 34.17 24.57
C PRO A 13 5.86 33.73 23.19
N ALA A 14 6.74 34.51 22.55
CA ALA A 14 7.34 34.09 21.28
C ALA A 14 8.15 32.81 21.54
N LEU A 15 7.83 31.74 20.82
CA LEU A 15 8.58 30.48 20.90
C LEU A 15 10.06 30.76 20.57
N ASN A 16 10.96 30.14 21.30
CA ASN A 16 12.37 30.19 20.93
C ASN A 16 12.63 29.45 19.61
N PRO A 17 13.69 29.77 18.87
CA PRO A 17 13.98 29.17 17.56
C PRO A 17 14.09 27.63 17.59
N GLU A 18 14.52 27.06 18.71
CA GLU A 18 14.69 25.63 18.90
C GLU A 18 13.33 24.92 19.03
N ASP A 19 12.39 25.51 19.77
CA ASP A 19 11.02 25.00 19.88
C ASP A 19 10.26 25.14 18.56
N VAL A 20 10.43 26.24 17.84
CA VAL A 20 9.88 26.41 16.48
C VAL A 20 10.36 25.29 15.58
N LYS A 21 11.66 24.99 15.61
CA LYS A 21 12.24 23.90 14.85
C LYS A 21 11.67 22.54 15.27
N ARG A 22 11.62 22.25 16.57
CA ARG A 22 11.08 20.99 17.10
C ARG A 22 9.61 20.78 16.70
N VAL A 23 8.79 21.82 16.81
CA VAL A 23 7.40 21.79 16.35
C VAL A 23 7.33 21.59 14.87
N GLY A 24 8.16 22.28 14.07
CA GLY A 24 8.25 22.10 12.63
C GLY A 24 8.60 20.67 12.23
N ASP A 25 9.60 20.05 12.89
CA ASP A 25 10.02 18.68 12.65
C ASP A 25 8.90 17.68 13.03
N LEU A 26 8.20 17.93 14.14
CA LEU A 26 7.05 17.11 14.57
C LEU A 26 5.91 17.18 13.56
N LEU A 27 5.52 18.37 13.13
CA LEU A 27 4.49 18.57 12.11
C LEU A 27 4.88 17.96 10.77
N ALA A 28 6.14 18.10 10.35
CA ALA A 28 6.66 17.47 9.14
C ALA A 28 6.63 15.93 9.22
N SER A 29 6.74 15.36 10.43
CA SER A 29 6.66 13.90 10.64
C SER A 29 5.23 13.37 10.68
N SER A 30 4.21 14.23 10.80
CA SER A 30 2.79 13.85 10.92
C SER A 30 2.27 13.09 9.71
N ARG A 31 2.91 13.25 8.53
CA ARG A 31 2.56 12.57 7.28
C ARG A 31 3.71 11.71 6.78
N SER A 32 3.41 10.50 6.30
CA SER A 32 4.42 9.63 5.70
C SER A 32 5.10 10.29 4.48
N ALA A 33 6.34 9.90 4.18
CA ALA A 33 7.06 10.39 3.01
C ALA A 33 6.30 10.13 1.69
N GLU A 34 5.54 9.03 1.59
CA GLU A 34 4.70 8.72 0.44
C GLU A 34 3.51 9.67 0.34
N THR A 35 2.84 9.96 1.48
CA THR A 35 1.74 10.94 1.54
C THR A 35 2.24 12.32 1.12
N ARG A 36 3.40 12.76 1.63
CA ARG A 36 4.00 14.05 1.24
C ARG A 36 4.28 14.12 -0.27
N ARG A 37 4.88 13.08 -0.86
CA ARG A 37 5.13 13.02 -2.31
C ARG A 37 3.83 13.05 -3.13
N SER A 38 2.82 12.32 -2.67
CA SER A 38 1.51 12.28 -3.32
C SER A 38 0.80 13.64 -3.27
N TYR A 39 0.84 14.30 -2.10
CA TYR A 39 0.27 15.63 -1.92
C TYR A 39 1.02 16.69 -2.74
N ALA A 40 2.35 16.67 -2.74
CA ALA A 40 3.14 17.57 -3.57
C ALA A 40 2.84 17.41 -5.08
N SER A 41 2.57 16.19 -5.53
CA SER A 41 2.14 15.95 -6.91
C SER A 41 0.75 16.51 -7.19
N ALA A 42 -0.21 16.31 -6.27
CA ALA A 42 -1.58 16.84 -6.40
C ALA A 42 -1.59 18.38 -6.40
N ILE A 43 -0.83 19.01 -5.48
CA ILE A 43 -0.64 20.45 -5.39
C ILE A 43 -0.09 21.01 -6.69
N ARG A 44 0.97 20.41 -7.25
CA ARG A 44 1.52 20.83 -8.54
C ARG A 44 0.48 20.76 -9.66
N THR A 45 -0.25 19.65 -9.73
CA THR A 45 -1.28 19.47 -10.77
C THR A 45 -2.36 20.54 -10.68
N PHE A 46 -2.83 20.85 -9.47
CA PHE A 46 -3.79 21.93 -9.23
C PHE A 46 -3.21 23.29 -9.61
N THR A 47 -1.99 23.60 -9.18
CA THR A 47 -1.33 24.89 -9.45
C THR A 47 -1.15 25.12 -10.95
N LEU A 48 -0.75 24.11 -11.71
CA LEU A 48 -0.63 24.23 -13.16
C LEU A 48 -1.99 24.48 -13.80
N TRP A 49 -2.98 23.66 -13.48
CA TRP A 49 -4.32 23.83 -14.03
C TRP A 49 -4.94 25.18 -13.69
N SER A 50 -4.86 25.63 -12.42
CA SER A 50 -5.46 26.91 -12.03
C SER A 50 -4.82 28.10 -12.74
N ARG A 51 -3.50 28.07 -12.97
CA ARG A 51 -2.78 29.09 -13.73
C ARG A 51 -3.19 29.10 -15.21
N GLU A 52 -3.32 27.92 -15.84
CA GLU A 52 -3.80 27.76 -17.22
C GLU A 52 -5.21 28.35 -17.39
N GLN A 53 -6.06 28.25 -16.35
CA GLN A 53 -7.42 28.80 -16.35
C GLN A 53 -7.49 30.27 -15.90
N GLY A 54 -6.37 30.90 -15.53
CA GLY A 54 -6.35 32.27 -15.02
C GLY A 54 -6.86 32.43 -13.58
N TYR A 55 -6.97 31.33 -12.82
CA TYR A 55 -7.42 31.37 -11.43
C TYR A 55 -6.25 31.55 -10.46
N ARG A 56 -6.55 32.15 -9.32
CA ARG A 56 -5.60 32.19 -8.19
C ARG A 56 -5.43 30.79 -7.60
N SER A 57 -4.20 30.30 -7.55
CA SER A 57 -3.92 28.96 -7.04
C SER A 57 -4.00 28.89 -5.50
N TYR A 58 -3.46 29.87 -4.79
CA TYR A 58 -3.41 29.88 -3.32
C TYR A 58 -3.49 31.31 -2.74
N PRO A 59 -4.27 31.55 -1.64
CA PRO A 59 -5.33 30.64 -1.22
C PRO A 59 -6.41 30.52 -2.30
N ALA A 60 -6.91 29.30 -2.53
CA ALA A 60 -7.93 29.04 -3.52
C ALA A 60 -9.33 29.29 -2.94
N GLY A 61 -10.25 29.84 -3.77
CA GLY A 61 -11.66 29.91 -3.42
C GLY A 61 -12.35 28.55 -3.57
N PRO A 62 -13.46 28.30 -2.84
CA PRO A 62 -14.23 27.07 -2.95
C PRO A 62 -14.73 26.80 -4.38
N GLU A 63 -15.10 27.85 -5.13
CA GLU A 63 -15.56 27.78 -6.51
C GLU A 63 -14.46 27.25 -7.44
N VAL A 64 -13.21 27.67 -7.23
CA VAL A 64 -12.05 27.19 -8.01
C VAL A 64 -11.80 25.71 -7.73
N VAL A 65 -11.91 25.29 -6.46
CA VAL A 65 -11.75 23.88 -6.10
C VAL A 65 -12.90 23.02 -6.67
N ALA A 66 -14.13 23.53 -6.67
CA ALA A 66 -15.27 22.84 -7.29
C ALA A 66 -15.10 22.70 -8.82
N ALA A 67 -14.64 23.74 -9.51
CA ALA A 67 -14.32 23.70 -10.94
C ALA A 67 -13.19 22.70 -11.24
N TYR A 68 -12.16 22.64 -10.37
CA TYR A 68 -11.09 21.64 -10.48
C TYR A 68 -11.61 20.22 -10.35
N ILE A 69 -12.52 19.96 -9.40
CA ILE A 69 -13.15 18.63 -9.25
C ILE A 69 -13.87 18.24 -10.53
N ALA A 70 -14.66 19.15 -11.14
CA ALA A 70 -15.38 18.89 -12.38
C ALA A 70 -14.39 18.57 -13.52
N HIS A 71 -13.36 19.36 -13.71
CA HIS A 71 -12.31 19.13 -14.72
C HIS A 71 -11.59 17.77 -14.50
N ARG A 72 -11.32 17.41 -13.25
CA ARG A 72 -10.66 16.13 -12.95
C ARG A 72 -11.57 14.93 -13.16
N ALA A 73 -12.89 15.10 -12.98
CA ALA A 73 -13.87 14.03 -13.15
C ALA A 73 -13.89 13.46 -14.57
N GLU A 74 -13.49 14.24 -15.56
CA GLU A 74 -13.36 13.78 -16.96
C GLU A 74 -12.12 12.89 -17.22
N LYS A 75 -11.11 12.96 -16.34
CA LYS A 75 -9.75 12.45 -16.65
C LYS A 75 -9.28 11.36 -15.68
N VAL A 76 -9.77 11.33 -14.46
CA VAL A 76 -9.22 10.45 -13.41
C VAL A 76 -10.32 9.87 -12.53
N SER A 77 -9.97 8.83 -11.77
CA SER A 77 -10.89 8.17 -10.83
C SER A 77 -11.28 9.06 -9.65
N HIS A 78 -12.46 8.82 -9.07
CA HIS A 78 -12.93 9.49 -7.86
C HIS A 78 -11.92 9.41 -6.69
N SER A 79 -11.21 8.28 -6.52
CA SER A 79 -10.19 8.15 -5.47
C SER A 79 -9.00 9.08 -5.68
N THR A 80 -8.63 9.36 -6.93
CA THR A 80 -7.60 10.35 -7.27
C THR A 80 -8.07 11.76 -6.94
N ILE A 81 -9.31 12.11 -7.31
CA ILE A 81 -9.92 13.42 -7.00
C ILE A 81 -9.99 13.62 -5.48
N SER A 82 -10.47 12.64 -4.74
CA SER A 82 -10.55 12.71 -3.27
C SER A 82 -9.19 12.95 -2.62
N ARG A 83 -8.14 12.32 -3.13
CA ARG A 83 -6.77 12.56 -2.67
C ARG A 83 -6.29 13.98 -3.03
N ASP A 84 -6.57 14.45 -4.24
CA ASP A 84 -6.21 15.79 -4.67
C ASP A 84 -6.89 16.85 -3.78
N VAL A 85 -8.19 16.69 -3.49
CA VAL A 85 -8.95 17.56 -2.57
C VAL A 85 -8.38 17.52 -1.15
N ALA A 86 -8.02 16.34 -0.63
CA ALA A 86 -7.36 16.22 0.67
C ALA A 86 -5.99 16.91 0.71
N ALA A 87 -5.25 16.91 -0.39
CA ALA A 87 -3.98 17.62 -0.49
C ALA A 87 -4.18 19.16 -0.50
N LEU A 88 -5.24 19.66 -1.15
CA LEU A 88 -5.59 21.07 -1.15
C LEU A 88 -6.02 21.55 0.24
N SER A 89 -6.88 20.77 0.94
CA SER A 89 -7.23 21.04 2.34
C SER A 89 -5.99 21.15 3.21
N ALA A 90 -5.11 20.14 3.14
CA ALA A 90 -3.88 20.14 3.90
C ALA A 90 -2.98 21.35 3.59
N ALA A 91 -2.83 21.72 2.32
CA ALA A 91 -2.02 22.89 1.91
C ALA A 91 -2.57 24.19 2.47
N HIS A 92 -3.90 24.37 2.54
CA HIS A 92 -4.50 25.57 3.13
C HIS A 92 -4.29 25.61 4.64
N LEU A 93 -4.61 24.51 5.33
CA LEU A 93 -4.46 24.43 6.79
C LEU A 93 -3.00 24.59 7.24
N ASP A 94 -2.04 23.98 6.52
CA ASP A 94 -0.62 24.08 6.84
C ASP A 94 -0.09 25.51 6.67
N ASN A 95 -0.77 26.37 5.88
CA ASN A 95 -0.43 27.77 5.69
C ASN A 95 -1.33 28.75 6.48
N GLY A 96 -2.19 28.24 7.36
CA GLY A 96 -3.09 29.07 8.16
C GLY A 96 -4.24 29.73 7.37
N TRP A 97 -4.53 29.24 6.16
CA TRP A 97 -5.64 29.74 5.34
C TRP A 97 -6.92 28.97 5.63
N ALA A 98 -8.06 29.61 5.33
CA ALA A 98 -9.35 28.93 5.40
C ALA A 98 -9.37 27.72 4.45
N ASP A 99 -9.89 26.57 4.94
CA ASP A 99 -10.00 25.36 4.13
C ASP A 99 -11.16 25.47 3.12
N PRO A 100 -10.89 25.62 1.81
CA PRO A 100 -11.94 25.74 0.80
C PRO A 100 -12.76 24.45 0.64
N THR A 101 -12.19 23.32 1.05
CA THR A 101 -12.84 21.99 0.90
C THR A 101 -13.92 21.76 1.94
N ALA A 102 -13.94 22.57 3.02
CA ALA A 102 -15.00 22.57 4.02
C ALA A 102 -16.30 23.20 3.49
N HIS A 103 -16.27 23.94 2.38
CA HIS A 103 -17.45 24.55 1.79
C HIS A 103 -18.44 23.50 1.26
N HIS A 104 -19.74 23.74 1.47
CA HIS A 104 -20.81 22.81 1.06
C HIS A 104 -20.74 22.44 -0.42
N GLY A 105 -20.54 23.44 -1.30
CA GLY A 105 -20.46 23.25 -2.76
C GLY A 105 -19.33 22.33 -3.18
N VAL A 106 -18.15 22.41 -2.55
CA VAL A 106 -17.02 21.53 -2.84
C VAL A 106 -17.33 20.09 -2.42
N ARG A 107 -17.92 19.90 -1.22
CA ARG A 107 -18.35 18.58 -0.76
C ARG A 107 -19.44 17.97 -1.65
N GLN A 108 -20.35 18.82 -2.15
CA GLN A 108 -21.39 18.38 -3.09
C GLN A 108 -20.78 18.00 -4.46
N ALA A 109 -19.86 18.80 -5.01
CA ALA A 109 -19.15 18.48 -6.24
C ALA A 109 -18.40 17.16 -6.14
N LEU A 110 -17.67 16.93 -5.03
CA LEU A 110 -16.94 15.69 -4.79
C LEU A 110 -17.87 14.46 -4.71
N ARG A 111 -19.02 14.59 -4.00
CA ARG A 111 -20.03 13.53 -3.93
C ARG A 111 -20.65 13.24 -5.31
N SER A 112 -20.93 14.30 -6.09
CA SER A 112 -21.49 14.16 -7.43
C SER A 112 -20.51 13.51 -8.40
N ALA A 113 -19.22 13.89 -8.37
CA ALA A 113 -18.17 13.22 -9.11
C ALA A 113 -18.09 11.72 -8.73
N GLY A 114 -18.26 11.39 -7.44
CA GLY A 114 -18.32 10.00 -6.98
C GLY A 114 -19.50 9.21 -7.56
N ARG A 115 -20.67 9.83 -7.69
CA ARG A 115 -21.86 9.20 -8.32
C ARG A 115 -21.69 9.06 -9.84
N MET A 116 -21.16 10.08 -10.51
CA MET A 116 -20.95 10.07 -11.97
C MET A 116 -19.90 9.04 -12.40
N LEU A 117 -18.78 9.00 -11.69
CA LEU A 117 -17.68 8.06 -11.99
C LEU A 117 -18.00 6.65 -11.50
N GLY A 118 -19.05 6.50 -10.71
CA GLY A 118 -19.33 5.30 -9.95
C GLY A 118 -18.22 5.06 -8.90
N THR A 119 -18.51 4.29 -7.89
CA THR A 119 -17.45 3.60 -7.12
C THR A 119 -16.86 2.49 -8.00
N GLY A 120 -16.85 2.75 -9.32
CA GLY A 120 -16.53 1.83 -10.38
C GLY A 120 -15.39 0.95 -9.95
N GLN A 121 -15.50 -0.31 -10.20
CA GLN A 121 -14.52 -1.32 -9.83
C GLN A 121 -13.12 -0.77 -10.07
N ALA A 122 -12.57 -0.13 -9.02
CA ALA A 122 -11.21 0.37 -9.06
C ALA A 122 -10.38 -0.79 -9.61
N ARG A 123 -9.60 -0.55 -10.67
CA ARG A 123 -8.73 -1.55 -11.26
C ARG A 123 -8.09 -2.34 -10.13
N ARG A 124 -8.56 -3.56 -9.91
CA ARG A 124 -8.13 -4.37 -8.77
C ARG A 124 -6.87 -5.13 -9.16
N ALA A 125 -5.95 -5.24 -8.23
CA ALA A 125 -4.79 -6.11 -8.41
C ALA A 125 -5.28 -7.54 -8.61
N ALA A 126 -4.85 -8.20 -9.69
CA ALA A 126 -5.09 -9.63 -9.90
C ALA A 126 -4.46 -10.43 -8.75
N PRO A 127 -5.18 -11.32 -8.07
CA PRO A 127 -4.62 -12.11 -6.99
C PRO A 127 -3.64 -13.14 -7.56
N ILE A 128 -2.43 -13.20 -7.05
CA ILE A 128 -1.50 -14.32 -7.30
C ILE A 128 -1.74 -15.36 -6.23
N THR A 129 -2.69 -16.27 -6.49
CA THR A 129 -3.02 -17.40 -5.59
C THR A 129 -1.91 -18.44 -5.54
N THR A 130 -2.05 -19.46 -4.68
CA THR A 130 -1.07 -20.54 -4.57
C THR A 130 -0.89 -21.30 -5.88
N SER A 131 -1.96 -21.55 -6.63
CA SER A 131 -1.89 -22.21 -7.95
C SER A 131 -1.17 -21.35 -8.98
N THR A 132 -1.49 -20.06 -9.04
CA THR A 132 -0.80 -19.11 -9.89
C THR A 132 0.68 -18.97 -9.53
N MET A 133 1.01 -18.95 -8.24
CA MET A 133 2.39 -18.90 -7.77
C MET A 133 3.21 -20.12 -8.24
N ARG A 134 2.63 -21.32 -8.18
CA ARG A 134 3.29 -22.54 -8.72
C ARG A 134 3.60 -22.40 -10.21
N ARG A 135 2.68 -21.87 -11.00
CA ARG A 135 2.92 -21.60 -12.44
C ARG A 135 4.07 -20.62 -12.63
N ILE A 136 4.09 -19.54 -11.84
CA ILE A 136 5.16 -18.52 -11.93
C ILE A 136 6.52 -19.14 -11.58
N ILE A 137 6.62 -19.90 -10.51
CA ILE A 137 7.89 -20.55 -10.12
C ILE A 137 8.33 -21.60 -11.15
N ALA A 138 7.39 -22.40 -11.68
CA ALA A 138 7.69 -23.39 -12.71
C ALA A 138 8.17 -22.78 -14.03
N ALA A 139 7.79 -21.53 -14.32
CA ALA A 139 8.23 -20.79 -15.52
C ALA A 139 9.57 -20.05 -15.33
N MET A 140 10.20 -20.12 -14.16
CA MET A 140 11.51 -19.51 -13.91
C MET A 140 12.62 -20.49 -14.32
N ASP A 141 13.36 -20.15 -15.36
CA ASP A 141 14.52 -20.89 -15.88
C ASP A 141 15.85 -20.50 -15.23
N ASP A 142 15.84 -19.46 -14.41
CA ASP A 142 17.02 -18.87 -13.77
C ASP A 142 17.12 -19.14 -12.26
N LEU A 143 16.42 -20.16 -11.73
CA LEU A 143 16.31 -20.47 -10.29
C LEU A 143 17.66 -20.66 -9.58
N ASP A 144 18.68 -21.14 -10.30
CA ASP A 144 20.02 -21.34 -9.75
C ASP A 144 20.89 -20.07 -9.76
N THR A 145 20.43 -19.02 -10.42
CA THR A 145 21.13 -17.73 -10.42
C THR A 145 20.80 -16.90 -9.17
N PRO A 146 21.69 -16.00 -8.74
CA PRO A 146 21.37 -15.08 -7.64
C PRO A 146 20.10 -14.25 -7.89
N ILE A 147 19.82 -13.85 -9.14
CA ILE A 147 18.61 -13.11 -9.52
C ILE A 147 17.36 -13.96 -9.32
N GLY A 148 17.37 -15.19 -9.84
CA GLY A 148 16.25 -16.12 -9.70
C GLY A 148 15.98 -16.48 -8.24
N ARG A 149 17.02 -16.77 -7.45
CA ARG A 149 16.90 -17.07 -6.01
C ARG A 149 16.29 -15.89 -5.25
N ARG A 150 16.73 -14.65 -5.53
CA ARG A 150 16.16 -13.43 -4.95
C ARG A 150 14.68 -13.27 -5.31
N ASP A 151 14.37 -13.37 -6.59
CA ASP A 151 13.02 -13.12 -7.09
C ASP A 151 12.04 -14.19 -6.57
N ARG A 152 12.46 -15.45 -6.53
CA ARG A 152 11.70 -16.54 -5.92
C ARG A 152 11.42 -16.27 -4.43
N ALA A 153 12.42 -15.83 -3.67
CA ALA A 153 12.25 -15.49 -2.26
C ALA A 153 11.28 -14.31 -2.06
N ILE A 154 11.39 -13.25 -2.88
CA ILE A 154 10.46 -12.12 -2.87
C ILE A 154 9.01 -12.57 -3.08
N LEU A 155 8.78 -13.40 -4.09
CA LEU A 155 7.45 -13.89 -4.46
C LEU A 155 6.85 -14.76 -3.35
N LEU A 156 7.61 -15.74 -2.86
CA LEU A 156 7.11 -16.72 -1.89
C LEU A 156 6.94 -16.14 -0.49
N ILE A 157 7.89 -15.34 0.01
CA ILE A 157 7.77 -14.63 1.30
C ILE A 157 6.65 -13.59 1.22
N GLY A 158 6.56 -12.86 0.12
CA GLY A 158 5.52 -11.86 -0.10
C GLY A 158 4.11 -12.46 -0.08
N LEU A 159 3.92 -13.63 -0.70
CA LEU A 159 2.66 -14.37 -0.66
C LEU A 159 2.39 -14.96 0.73
N ALA A 160 3.34 -15.69 1.31
CA ALA A 160 3.15 -16.41 2.57
C ALA A 160 2.83 -15.48 3.75
N ALA A 161 3.48 -14.33 3.84
CA ALA A 161 3.24 -13.33 4.90
C ALA A 161 2.28 -12.20 4.48
N ALA A 162 1.63 -12.32 3.33
CA ALA A 162 0.71 -11.30 2.80
C ALA A 162 1.30 -9.87 2.81
N LEU A 163 2.57 -9.73 2.43
CA LEU A 163 3.31 -8.48 2.53
C LEU A 163 2.87 -7.45 1.49
N ARG A 164 2.90 -6.18 1.88
CA ARG A 164 2.90 -5.07 0.93
C ARG A 164 4.29 -4.92 0.31
N ARG A 165 4.38 -4.41 -0.92
CA ARG A 165 5.68 -4.16 -1.60
C ARG A 165 6.64 -3.32 -0.77
N SER A 166 6.12 -2.33 -0.02
CA SER A 166 6.92 -1.49 0.86
C SER A 166 7.42 -2.23 2.11
N GLU A 167 6.65 -3.20 2.60
CA GLU A 167 7.06 -4.07 3.71
C GLU A 167 8.18 -5.01 3.24
N ILE A 168 8.06 -5.62 2.05
CA ILE A 168 9.13 -6.45 1.45
C ILE A 168 10.42 -5.63 1.29
N SER A 169 10.29 -4.41 0.76
CA SER A 169 11.42 -3.49 0.56
C SER A 169 12.13 -3.12 1.87
N ALA A 170 11.39 -2.99 2.95
CA ALA A 170 11.90 -2.54 4.25
C ALA A 170 12.46 -3.66 5.14
N LEU A 171 12.33 -4.93 4.74
CA LEU A 171 12.82 -6.07 5.52
C LEU A 171 14.33 -6.02 5.69
N THR A 172 14.77 -6.23 6.93
CA THR A 172 16.17 -6.47 7.28
C THR A 172 16.32 -7.85 7.90
N THR A 173 17.52 -8.38 7.92
CA THR A 173 17.83 -9.69 8.51
C THR A 173 17.51 -9.75 10.01
N LYS A 174 17.48 -8.60 10.73
CA LYS A 174 17.01 -8.50 12.12
C LYS A 174 15.50 -8.72 12.29
N ASP A 175 14.75 -8.63 11.21
CA ASP A 175 13.30 -8.88 11.23
C ASP A 175 12.94 -10.35 11.09
N LEU A 176 13.94 -11.20 10.88
CA LEU A 176 13.80 -12.62 10.63
C LEU A 176 14.32 -13.42 11.83
N THR A 177 13.47 -14.29 12.36
CA THR A 177 13.87 -15.22 13.43
C THR A 177 13.55 -16.65 13.00
N ARG A 178 14.56 -17.50 12.92
CA ARG A 178 14.38 -18.91 12.59
C ARG A 178 13.68 -19.64 13.73
N ARG A 179 12.82 -20.58 13.40
CA ARG A 179 12.15 -21.52 14.30
C ARG A 179 12.29 -22.92 13.73
N ASP A 180 12.16 -23.95 14.55
CA ASP A 180 12.31 -25.35 14.15
C ASP A 180 11.37 -25.73 13.00
N ASN A 181 10.14 -25.22 13.01
CA ASN A 181 9.10 -25.51 12.03
C ASN A 181 8.85 -24.37 11.03
N GLY A 182 9.73 -23.36 10.97
CA GLY A 182 9.52 -22.25 10.05
C GLY A 182 10.32 -20.98 10.32
N LEU A 183 9.69 -19.86 10.05
CA LEU A 183 10.26 -18.52 10.18
C LEU A 183 9.25 -17.60 10.87
N LEU A 184 9.71 -16.79 11.82
CA LEU A 184 8.97 -15.67 12.37
C LEU A 184 9.48 -14.37 11.76
N LEU A 185 8.59 -13.58 11.21
CA LEU A 185 8.87 -12.35 10.51
C LEU A 185 8.26 -11.17 11.26
N ARG A 186 9.08 -10.17 11.61
CA ARG A 186 8.64 -8.93 12.25
C ARG A 186 8.43 -7.85 11.20
N ILE A 187 7.26 -7.23 11.19
CA ILE A 187 6.94 -6.09 10.34
C ILE A 187 6.93 -4.83 11.21
N ARG A 188 8.02 -4.07 11.18
CA ARG A 188 8.26 -2.93 12.10
C ARG A 188 7.28 -1.79 11.90
N ARG A 189 6.88 -1.49 10.67
CA ARG A 189 5.94 -0.43 10.31
C ARG A 189 5.06 -0.89 9.17
N SER A 190 3.75 -0.86 9.37
CA SER A 190 2.80 -1.04 8.28
C SER A 190 2.06 0.28 8.02
N LYS A 191 1.42 0.39 6.85
CA LYS A 191 0.56 1.55 6.52
C LYS A 191 -0.52 1.79 7.59
N THR A 192 -0.84 0.76 8.36
CA THR A 192 -1.87 0.75 9.39
C THR A 192 -1.31 0.82 10.82
N ASP A 193 -0.02 0.59 11.01
CA ASP A 193 0.69 0.72 12.29
C ASP A 193 1.70 1.86 12.19
N GLN A 194 1.24 3.08 12.44
CA GLN A 194 2.10 4.27 12.48
C GLN A 194 2.79 4.44 13.84
N THR A 195 2.30 3.75 14.87
CA THR A 195 2.85 3.78 16.23
C THR A 195 4.06 2.86 16.40
N GLY A 196 4.31 1.96 15.42
CA GLY A 196 5.54 1.14 15.39
C GLY A 196 5.56 -0.01 16.39
N HIS A 197 4.40 -0.48 16.88
CA HIS A 197 4.32 -1.69 17.73
C HIS A 197 4.81 -2.93 17.00
N GLY A 198 4.70 -2.93 15.65
CA GLY A 198 5.10 -4.02 14.79
C GLY A 198 4.18 -5.24 14.86
N ASP A 199 4.05 -5.92 13.76
CA ASP A 199 3.28 -7.18 13.68
C ASP A 199 4.25 -8.35 13.53
N LEU A 200 3.92 -9.49 14.15
CA LEU A 200 4.64 -10.74 13.95
C LEU A 200 3.82 -11.67 13.06
N VAL A 201 4.47 -12.22 12.02
CA VAL A 201 3.85 -13.18 11.10
C VAL A 201 4.69 -14.45 11.08
N GLY A 202 4.06 -15.59 11.41
CA GLY A 202 4.66 -16.91 11.28
C GLY A 202 4.55 -17.42 9.85
N ILE A 203 5.64 -17.97 9.32
CA ILE A 203 5.70 -18.63 8.02
C ILE A 203 6.17 -20.07 8.25
N PRO A 204 5.28 -21.06 8.13
CA PRO A 204 5.67 -22.46 8.32
C PRO A 204 6.56 -22.96 7.17
N LEU A 205 7.31 -24.02 7.43
CA LEU A 205 7.95 -24.80 6.37
C LEU A 205 6.89 -25.33 5.40
N GLY A 206 7.07 -25.05 4.12
CA GLY A 206 6.17 -25.56 3.08
C GLY A 206 6.41 -27.05 2.83
N SER A 207 5.33 -27.77 2.55
CA SER A 207 5.37 -29.22 2.21
C SER A 207 6.08 -29.49 0.87
N ARG A 208 6.08 -28.51 -0.04
CA ARG A 208 6.71 -28.61 -1.36
C ARG A 208 8.00 -27.80 -1.39
N PRO A 209 9.17 -28.41 -1.62
CA PRO A 209 10.46 -27.71 -1.64
C PRO A 209 10.50 -26.54 -2.63
N GLU A 210 9.89 -26.73 -3.81
CA GLU A 210 9.93 -25.76 -4.91
C GLU A 210 9.19 -24.46 -4.57
N THR A 211 8.14 -24.54 -3.77
CA THR A 211 7.31 -23.39 -3.37
C THR A 211 7.36 -23.10 -1.87
N CYS A 212 8.35 -23.66 -1.17
CA CYS A 212 8.56 -23.38 0.24
C CYS A 212 9.17 -21.98 0.43
N PRO A 213 8.47 -21.05 1.10
CA PRO A 213 8.98 -19.69 1.29
C PRO A 213 10.26 -19.64 2.14
N VAL A 214 10.37 -20.55 3.13
CA VAL A 214 11.50 -20.60 4.03
C VAL A 214 12.76 -21.07 3.29
N ARG A 215 12.65 -22.18 2.54
CA ARG A 215 13.78 -22.68 1.72
C ARG A 215 14.20 -21.70 0.63
N ALA A 216 13.24 -20.98 0.03
CA ALA A 216 13.55 -19.96 -0.96
C ALA A 216 14.32 -18.79 -0.35
N LEU A 217 13.94 -18.38 0.86
CA LEU A 217 14.68 -17.35 1.60
C LEU A 217 16.07 -17.79 1.97
N ASP A 218 16.23 -19.05 2.45
CA ASP A 218 17.55 -19.59 2.80
C ASP A 218 18.49 -19.60 1.60
N ALA A 219 18.02 -20.13 0.47
CA ALA A 219 18.79 -20.15 -0.78
C ALA A 219 19.19 -18.74 -1.25
N TRP A 220 18.35 -17.74 -0.99
CA TRP A 220 18.69 -16.34 -1.27
C TRP A 220 19.71 -15.79 -0.28
N LEU A 221 19.53 -16.00 1.03
CA LEU A 221 20.47 -15.53 2.05
C LEU A 221 21.87 -16.11 1.81
N GLU A 222 21.96 -17.42 1.51
CA GLU A 222 23.19 -18.09 1.12
C GLU A 222 23.83 -17.43 -0.11
N ALA A 223 23.07 -17.28 -1.20
CA ALA A 223 23.56 -16.71 -2.46
C ALA A 223 24.00 -15.23 -2.32
N SER A 224 23.40 -14.50 -1.36
CA SER A 224 23.73 -13.09 -1.10
C SER A 224 24.81 -12.90 -0.03
N GLY A 225 25.27 -13.96 0.64
CA GLY A 225 26.23 -13.89 1.74
C GLY A 225 25.71 -13.17 2.99
N ARG A 226 24.36 -13.12 3.18
CA ARG A 226 23.75 -12.44 4.31
C ARG A 226 23.43 -13.37 5.46
N CYS A 227 23.70 -12.89 6.66
CA CYS A 227 23.42 -13.64 7.87
C CYS A 227 22.20 -13.07 8.61
N LEU A 228 21.41 -13.94 9.23
CA LEU A 228 20.32 -13.52 10.09
C LEU A 228 20.86 -12.69 11.25
N GLY A 229 20.23 -11.55 11.52
CA GLY A 229 20.56 -10.68 12.66
C GLY A 229 21.63 -9.63 12.40
N ASP A 230 22.34 -9.62 11.26
CA ASP A 230 23.37 -8.62 10.95
C ASP A 230 22.81 -7.21 10.66
N GLY A 231 21.51 -7.12 10.35
CA GLY A 231 20.84 -5.86 10.09
C GLY A 231 20.90 -5.39 8.64
N SER A 232 21.49 -6.17 7.75
CA SER A 232 21.50 -5.88 6.32
C SER A 232 20.08 -5.95 5.72
N PRO A 233 19.78 -5.23 4.61
CA PRO A 233 18.55 -5.41 3.89
C PRO A 233 18.38 -6.84 3.40
N VAL A 234 17.22 -7.47 3.60
CA VAL A 234 16.98 -8.83 3.09
C VAL A 234 17.09 -8.84 1.57
N PHE A 235 16.47 -7.87 0.90
CA PHE A 235 16.48 -7.79 -0.56
C PHE A 235 17.22 -6.55 -1.06
N SER A 236 18.24 -6.76 -1.88
CA SER A 236 19.03 -5.69 -2.48
C SER A 236 19.15 -5.85 -4.00
N ARG A 237 19.66 -4.82 -4.65
CA ARG A 237 20.00 -4.90 -6.06
C ARG A 237 21.17 -5.83 -6.28
N ILE A 238 21.19 -6.48 -7.44
CA ILE A 238 22.32 -7.23 -7.97
C ILE A 238 22.83 -6.45 -9.16
N TYR A 239 24.10 -6.11 -9.15
CA TYR A 239 24.80 -5.40 -10.23
C TYR A 239 25.45 -6.38 -11.19
N ARG A 240 26.00 -5.89 -12.30
CA ARG A 240 26.79 -6.70 -13.22
C ARG A 240 27.91 -7.46 -12.49
N GLY A 241 28.16 -8.70 -12.91
CA GLY A 241 29.11 -9.59 -12.23
C GLY A 241 28.62 -10.14 -10.88
N SER A 242 27.29 -10.21 -10.70
CA SER A 242 26.65 -10.73 -9.49
C SER A 242 27.02 -10.02 -8.19
N ARG A 243 27.56 -8.80 -8.25
CA ARG A 243 27.89 -8.00 -7.07
C ARG A 243 26.61 -7.59 -6.34
N MET A 244 26.52 -7.93 -5.07
CA MET A 244 25.41 -7.56 -4.20
C MET A 244 25.49 -6.09 -3.80
N GLY A 245 24.34 -5.41 -3.79
CA GLY A 245 24.24 -4.05 -3.27
C GLY A 245 24.00 -4.05 -1.77
N ASP A 246 24.43 -2.98 -1.10
CA ASP A 246 24.28 -2.82 0.37
C ASP A 246 22.98 -2.11 0.76
N THR A 247 22.28 -1.54 -0.21
CA THR A 247 21.03 -0.81 0.04
C THR A 247 19.81 -1.65 -0.34
N ALA A 248 18.72 -1.44 0.40
CA ALA A 248 17.44 -2.07 0.13
C ALA A 248 16.92 -1.74 -1.28
N MET A 249 16.26 -2.69 -1.90
CA MET A 249 15.54 -2.46 -3.15
C MET A 249 14.38 -1.48 -2.91
N SER A 250 14.09 -0.63 -3.89
CA SER A 250 12.90 0.20 -3.82
C SER A 250 11.63 -0.65 -3.94
N ASP A 251 10.55 -0.20 -3.33
CA ASP A 251 9.22 -0.82 -3.44
C ASP A 251 8.74 -0.90 -4.90
N ARG A 252 9.15 0.07 -5.74
CA ARG A 252 8.89 0.05 -7.19
C ARG A 252 9.64 -1.08 -7.89
N SER A 253 10.87 -1.36 -7.47
CA SER A 253 11.66 -2.49 -8.00
C SER A 253 11.01 -3.83 -7.64
N ILE A 254 10.54 -3.98 -6.40
CA ILE A 254 9.78 -5.17 -5.98
C ILE A 254 8.53 -5.35 -6.86
N ALA A 255 7.75 -4.28 -7.09
CA ALA A 255 6.56 -4.36 -7.95
C ALA A 255 6.91 -4.78 -9.39
N ARG A 256 8.02 -4.28 -9.95
CA ARG A 256 8.47 -4.66 -11.29
C ARG A 256 8.88 -6.12 -11.39
N ILE A 257 9.53 -6.66 -10.36
CA ILE A 257 9.88 -8.10 -10.30
C ILE A 257 8.61 -8.95 -10.32
N ILE A 258 7.63 -8.64 -9.46
CA ILE A 258 6.36 -9.36 -9.40
C ILE A 258 5.67 -9.35 -10.77
N GLN A 259 5.61 -8.18 -11.42
CA GLN A 259 5.01 -8.02 -12.75
C GLN A 259 5.77 -8.79 -13.83
N ALA A 260 7.09 -8.69 -13.87
CA ALA A 260 7.92 -9.35 -14.88
C ALA A 260 7.83 -10.87 -14.77
N ARG A 261 7.92 -11.43 -13.56
CA ARG A 261 7.83 -12.87 -13.34
C ARG A 261 6.43 -13.42 -13.64
N ALA A 262 5.37 -12.66 -13.29
CA ALA A 262 4.01 -13.04 -13.66
C ALA A 262 3.81 -13.01 -15.17
N LEU A 263 4.28 -11.97 -15.86
CA LEU A 263 4.18 -11.86 -17.32
C LEU A 263 4.93 -12.98 -18.04
N ALA A 264 6.15 -13.30 -17.61
CA ALA A 264 6.94 -14.39 -18.17
C ALA A 264 6.23 -15.75 -18.05
N ALA A 265 5.43 -15.94 -16.99
CA ALA A 265 4.60 -17.15 -16.79
C ALA A 265 3.24 -17.10 -17.51
N GLY A 266 3.00 -16.10 -18.36
CA GLY A 266 1.72 -15.91 -19.04
C GLY A 266 0.57 -15.53 -18.09
N VAL A 267 0.87 -15.06 -16.89
CA VAL A 267 -0.14 -14.62 -15.91
C VAL A 267 -0.51 -13.17 -16.21
N THR A 268 -1.62 -13.00 -16.89
CA THR A 268 -2.16 -11.68 -17.24
C THR A 268 -3.38 -11.35 -16.37
N GLY A 269 -3.70 -10.05 -16.20
CA GLY A 269 -4.91 -9.65 -15.48
C GLY A 269 -6.21 -10.10 -16.16
N LYS A 270 -6.16 -10.48 -17.44
CA LYS A 270 -7.32 -10.92 -18.22
C LYS A 270 -7.91 -12.24 -17.70
N ASP A 271 -7.06 -13.17 -17.26
CA ASP A 271 -7.47 -14.46 -16.70
C ASP A 271 -8.38 -14.31 -15.46
N TYR A 272 -8.23 -13.21 -14.73
CA TYR A 272 -9.00 -12.89 -13.53
C TYR A 272 -10.22 -12.00 -13.80
N ALA A 273 -10.21 -11.20 -14.87
CA ALA A 273 -11.32 -10.34 -15.23
C ALA A 273 -12.54 -11.18 -15.69
N GLN A 274 -12.30 -12.26 -16.44
CA GLN A 274 -13.36 -13.16 -16.91
C GLN A 274 -14.01 -13.96 -15.77
N ALA A 275 -13.21 -14.47 -14.82
CA ALA A 275 -13.70 -15.28 -13.71
C ALA A 275 -14.51 -14.47 -12.67
N ALA A 276 -14.34 -13.15 -12.63
CA ALA A 276 -14.88 -12.33 -11.54
C ALA A 276 -15.97 -11.32 -12.00
N GLY A 277 -16.34 -11.27 -13.28
CA GLY A 277 -17.25 -10.25 -13.81
C GLY A 277 -16.78 -8.81 -13.55
N ALA A 278 -15.48 -8.65 -13.27
CA ALA A 278 -14.88 -7.40 -12.83
C ALA A 278 -14.07 -6.81 -14.01
N GLY A 279 -14.05 -5.48 -14.12
CA GLY A 279 -13.22 -4.75 -15.08
C GLY A 279 -11.75 -5.16 -15.01
N GLU A 280 -10.95 -4.73 -16.00
CA GLU A 280 -9.53 -5.11 -16.13
C GLU A 280 -8.77 -5.12 -14.82
N SER A 281 -8.32 -6.29 -14.39
CA SER A 281 -7.39 -6.45 -13.28
C SER A 281 -5.97 -6.56 -13.82
N TRP A 282 -4.99 -6.05 -13.09
CA TRP A 282 -3.59 -6.16 -13.47
C TRP A 282 -2.75 -6.76 -12.35
N VAL A 283 -1.65 -7.40 -12.70
CA VAL A 283 -0.65 -7.80 -11.73
C VAL A 283 0.10 -6.56 -11.22
N SER A 284 0.22 -6.43 -9.93
CA SER A 284 0.86 -5.30 -9.25
C SER A 284 1.61 -5.75 -8.00
N GLY A 285 2.34 -4.85 -7.36
CA GLY A 285 2.95 -5.13 -6.05
C GLY A 285 1.95 -5.47 -4.93
N HIS A 286 0.65 -5.35 -5.18
CA HIS A 286 -0.41 -5.74 -4.23
C HIS A 286 -0.99 -7.14 -4.51
N SER A 287 -0.61 -7.75 -5.63
CA SER A 287 -1.14 -9.05 -6.10
C SER A 287 -0.79 -10.22 -5.19
N LEU A 288 0.37 -10.18 -4.51
CA LEU A 288 0.75 -11.21 -3.54
C LEU A 288 -0.16 -11.22 -2.32
N ARG A 289 -0.42 -10.04 -1.76
CA ARG A 289 -1.32 -9.89 -0.60
C ARG A 289 -2.78 -10.20 -0.95
N ALA A 290 -3.22 -9.76 -2.13
CA ALA A 290 -4.54 -10.12 -2.66
C ALA A 290 -4.65 -11.64 -2.86
N GLY A 291 -3.61 -12.27 -3.40
CA GLY A 291 -3.53 -13.71 -3.61
C GLY A 291 -3.58 -14.51 -2.33
N HIS A 292 -2.85 -14.07 -1.29
CA HIS A 292 -2.94 -14.71 0.04
C HIS A 292 -4.37 -14.68 0.59
N ALA A 293 -5.00 -13.48 0.58
CA ALA A 293 -6.36 -13.32 1.11
C ALA A 293 -7.37 -14.16 0.32
N THR A 294 -7.27 -14.19 -1.01
CA THR A 294 -8.14 -14.98 -1.88
C THR A 294 -7.93 -16.46 -1.66
N ALA A 295 -6.69 -16.95 -1.68
CA ALA A 295 -6.39 -18.38 -1.49
C ALA A 295 -6.80 -18.88 -0.10
N ALA A 296 -6.64 -18.05 0.94
CA ALA A 296 -7.08 -18.40 2.28
C ALA A 296 -8.61 -18.47 2.39
N ALA A 297 -9.31 -17.53 1.73
CA ALA A 297 -10.78 -17.55 1.68
C ALA A 297 -11.30 -18.77 0.92
N GLU A 298 -10.71 -19.11 -0.25
CA GLU A 298 -11.01 -20.31 -1.03
C GLU A 298 -10.76 -21.60 -0.25
N ALA A 299 -9.81 -21.58 0.68
CA ALA A 299 -9.51 -22.70 1.58
C ALA A 299 -10.42 -22.74 2.84
N GLY A 300 -11.44 -21.86 2.95
CA GLY A 300 -12.37 -21.82 4.09
C GLY A 300 -11.75 -21.28 5.38
N VAL A 301 -10.61 -20.58 5.31
CA VAL A 301 -9.98 -19.99 6.51
C VAL A 301 -10.84 -18.89 7.08
N ASP A 302 -11.02 -18.89 8.40
CA ASP A 302 -11.80 -17.87 9.11
C ASP A 302 -11.36 -16.45 8.75
N PRO A 303 -12.30 -15.53 8.42
CA PRO A 303 -12.00 -14.15 8.05
C PRO A 303 -11.17 -13.38 9.07
N MET A 304 -11.34 -13.65 10.37
CA MET A 304 -10.53 -13.02 11.42
C MET A 304 -9.08 -13.52 11.39
N ALA A 305 -8.86 -14.80 11.09
CA ALA A 305 -7.52 -15.36 10.90
C ALA A 305 -6.85 -14.76 9.66
N ILE A 306 -7.58 -14.62 8.56
CA ILE A 306 -7.10 -13.92 7.36
C ILE A 306 -6.75 -12.47 7.68
N SER A 307 -7.64 -11.77 8.42
CA SER A 307 -7.42 -10.38 8.83
C SER A 307 -6.15 -10.20 9.66
N ARG A 308 -5.87 -11.13 10.61
CA ARG A 308 -4.64 -11.12 11.41
C ARG A 308 -3.39 -11.23 10.52
N THR A 309 -3.33 -12.23 9.62
CA THR A 309 -2.18 -12.44 8.76
C THR A 309 -2.00 -11.29 7.76
N THR A 310 -3.09 -10.83 7.18
CA THR A 310 -3.07 -9.73 6.21
C THR A 310 -3.02 -8.35 6.87
N ARG A 311 -3.20 -8.24 8.18
CA ARG A 311 -3.18 -6.97 8.94
C ARG A 311 -4.16 -5.93 8.37
N HIS A 312 -5.41 -6.37 8.10
CA HIS A 312 -6.50 -5.49 7.75
C HIS A 312 -7.19 -4.99 9.03
N ARG A 313 -7.21 -3.66 9.24
CA ARG A 313 -7.91 -3.05 10.41
C ARG A 313 -9.44 -3.08 10.27
N ARG A 314 -9.96 -3.19 9.06
CA ARG A 314 -11.41 -3.19 8.77
C ARG A 314 -11.76 -4.43 7.96
N LEU A 315 -12.73 -5.17 8.44
CA LEU A 315 -13.25 -6.36 7.75
C LEU A 315 -13.85 -6.04 6.39
N ASP A 316 -14.46 -4.85 6.22
CA ASP A 316 -14.93 -4.36 4.91
C ASP A 316 -13.83 -4.36 3.83
N SER A 317 -12.58 -4.15 4.25
CA SER A 317 -11.44 -4.22 3.33
C SER A 317 -11.12 -5.65 2.93
N LEU A 318 -11.37 -6.61 3.81
CA LEU A 318 -11.18 -8.04 3.57
C LEU A 318 -12.31 -8.62 2.71
N ALA A 319 -13.58 -8.18 2.93
CA ALA A 319 -14.74 -8.61 2.16
C ALA A 319 -14.58 -8.42 0.64
N ARG A 320 -13.69 -7.52 0.22
CA ARG A 320 -13.33 -7.33 -1.19
C ARG A 320 -12.53 -8.48 -1.79
N TYR A 321 -11.86 -9.28 -0.97
CA TYR A 321 -11.05 -10.44 -1.37
C TYR A 321 -11.76 -11.76 -1.12
N VAL A 322 -12.65 -11.79 -0.11
CA VAL A 322 -13.58 -12.89 0.12
C VAL A 322 -14.72 -12.71 -0.89
N ARG A 323 -14.47 -13.12 -2.13
CA ARG A 323 -15.54 -13.26 -3.11
C ARG A 323 -16.20 -14.61 -2.85
N PRO A 324 -17.52 -14.73 -2.96
CA PRO A 324 -18.14 -16.05 -3.07
C PRO A 324 -17.48 -16.72 -4.29
N ALA A 325 -16.61 -17.69 -4.06
CA ALA A 325 -16.05 -18.51 -5.13
C ALA A 325 -17.20 -19.18 -5.89
N ASN A 326 -18.28 -19.48 -5.18
CA ASN A 326 -19.56 -19.96 -5.69
C ASN A 326 -20.70 -19.17 -5.03
N ALA A 327 -21.15 -18.09 -5.67
CA ALA A 327 -22.26 -17.28 -5.15
C ALA A 327 -23.56 -18.09 -4.92
N VAL A 328 -23.68 -19.24 -5.57
CA VAL A 328 -24.80 -20.15 -5.38
C VAL A 328 -24.57 -21.06 -4.17
N GLU A 329 -23.39 -21.66 -4.04
CA GLU A 329 -23.03 -22.57 -2.93
C GLU A 329 -22.88 -21.83 -1.60
N ASP A 330 -22.32 -20.60 -1.63
CA ASP A 330 -22.18 -19.73 -0.46
C ASP A 330 -23.46 -18.93 -0.15
N SER A 331 -24.56 -19.21 -0.87
CA SER A 331 -25.82 -18.54 -0.63
C SER A 331 -26.40 -18.90 0.72
N THR A 332 -26.68 -17.89 1.55
CA THR A 332 -27.41 -18.09 2.81
C THR A 332 -28.83 -18.64 2.58
N ALA A 333 -29.38 -18.53 1.37
CA ALA A 333 -30.68 -19.10 1.02
C ALA A 333 -30.70 -20.64 1.20
N GLY A 334 -29.62 -21.34 0.79
CA GLY A 334 -29.49 -22.77 1.03
C GLY A 334 -29.40 -23.14 2.51
N GLN A 335 -28.81 -22.26 3.35
CA GLN A 335 -28.66 -22.49 4.79
C GLN A 335 -29.95 -22.24 5.58
N ILE A 336 -30.87 -21.45 5.05
CA ILE A 336 -32.19 -21.17 5.66
C ILE A 336 -33.28 -22.04 5.08
N GLY A 337 -32.95 -23.04 4.22
CA GLY A 337 -33.88 -24.02 3.71
C GLY A 337 -34.73 -23.57 2.51
N LEU A 338 -34.27 -22.60 1.73
CA LEU A 338 -34.86 -22.16 0.47
C LEU A 338 -34.13 -22.76 -0.73
#